data_f30c10de48f1feea8660b8bc94ed9a1b
#
_entry.id   f30c10de48f1feea8660b8bc94ed9a1b
#
_cell.length_a   1.000
_cell.length_b   1.000
_cell.length_c   1.000
_cell.angle_alpha   90.00
_cell.angle_beta   90.00
_cell.angle_gamma   90.00
#
_symmetry.space_group_name_H-M   'P 1'
#
loop_
_entity.id
_entity.type
_entity.pdbx_description
1 polymer ?
#
loop_
_entity_poly.entity_id
_entity_poly.type
_entity_poly.pdbx_seq_one_letter_code
_entity_poly.pdbx_strand_id
1 'polypeptide(L)'
;MAQLFERGPRLLKHLPAMRHLSGAFGPLVDRHLNDDFLRHWVDLLCFLISGMPMGDTNAAAMATLFGEWFEPEACLDYPVGGSAGVVNALVQGLQRHGGELRTAARVERILMDGSRAVGVELSNGELIHADQVVSNADIWSTLNLMPEDVAVGWQRDRAETPACHGFLHLHLGFDASGWDDLPIHTVWVDDWQRGIAAERNAVVLSAPSVLDPAMAPPGQHVLHGYTPASEPWSLW
;
A
#
# COMPACT_ATOMS: atom_id res chain seq x y z
N MET A 1 5.78 24.57 13.75
CA MET A 1 5.72 24.73 15.22
C MET A 1 4.45 25.41 15.71
N ALA A 2 3.95 26.49 15.08
CA ALA A 2 2.69 27.14 15.49
C ALA A 2 1.47 26.21 15.52
N GLN A 3 1.28 25.35 14.53
CA GLN A 3 0.16 24.40 14.48
C GLN A 3 0.18 23.32 15.60
N LEU A 4 1.34 22.98 16.14
CA LEU A 4 1.48 22.06 17.28
C LEU A 4 1.02 22.71 18.59
N PHE A 5 1.20 24.02 18.74
CA PHE A 5 0.76 24.77 19.92
C PHE A 5 -0.75 24.99 19.95
N GLU A 6 -1.38 25.20 18.81
CA GLU A 6 -2.85 25.34 18.73
C GLU A 6 -3.59 24.02 18.93
N ARG A 7 -3.00 22.90 18.51
CA ARG A 7 -3.60 21.56 18.64
C ARG A 7 -3.25 20.84 19.95
N GLY A 8 -2.25 21.33 20.68
CA GLY A 8 -1.76 20.73 21.93
C GLY A 8 -2.84 20.47 22.99
N PRO A 9 -3.69 21.45 23.34
CA PRO A 9 -4.76 21.25 24.34
C PRO A 9 -5.83 20.26 23.88
N ARG A 10 -6.08 20.15 22.55
CA ARG A 10 -7.03 19.16 21.99
C ARG A 10 -6.45 17.74 22.04
N LEU A 11 -5.17 17.58 21.77
CA LEU A 11 -4.45 16.31 21.87
C LEU A 11 -4.47 15.76 23.30
N LEU A 12 -4.32 16.60 24.31
CA LEU A 12 -4.35 16.18 25.72
C LEU A 12 -5.67 15.53 26.12
N LYS A 13 -6.81 15.96 25.56
CA LYS A 13 -8.12 15.33 25.81
C LYS A 13 -8.21 13.92 25.24
N HIS A 14 -7.43 13.60 24.23
CA HIS A 14 -7.44 12.30 23.53
C HIS A 14 -6.33 11.35 24.00
N LEU A 15 -5.44 11.81 24.91
CA LEU A 15 -4.38 10.96 25.48
C LEU A 15 -4.88 9.60 26.00
N PRO A 16 -6.02 9.49 26.70
CA PRO A 16 -6.52 8.19 27.15
C PRO A 16 -6.90 7.25 26.00
N ALA A 17 -7.36 7.81 24.87
CA ALA A 17 -7.68 7.04 23.67
C ALA A 17 -6.42 6.63 22.88
N MET A 18 -5.37 7.46 22.93
CA MET A 18 -4.12 7.18 22.19
C MET A 18 -3.43 5.86 22.60
N ARG A 19 -3.60 5.45 23.86
CA ARG A 19 -3.09 4.15 24.33
C ARG A 19 -3.68 2.95 23.58
N HIS A 20 -4.86 3.11 22.97
CA HIS A 20 -5.55 2.08 22.19
C HIS A 20 -5.13 2.09 20.72
N LEU A 21 -4.42 3.13 20.29
CA LEU A 21 -3.93 3.27 18.92
C LEU A 21 -2.56 2.60 18.72
N SER A 22 -1.87 2.23 19.80
CA SER A 22 -0.65 1.43 19.72
C SER A 22 -0.97 -0.05 19.67
N GLY A 23 -0.36 -0.77 18.72
CA GLY A 23 -0.56 -2.21 18.53
C GLY A 23 -1.55 -2.56 17.43
N ALA A 24 -2.03 -3.80 17.46
CA ALA A 24 -2.95 -4.34 16.46
C ALA A 24 -4.37 -3.78 16.62
N PHE A 25 -5.10 -3.71 15.49
CA PHE A 25 -6.46 -3.22 15.47
C PHE A 25 -7.49 -4.25 15.97
N GLY A 26 -7.23 -5.55 15.75
CA GLY A 26 -8.12 -6.64 16.14
C GLY A 26 -8.62 -6.57 17.59
N PRO A 27 -7.76 -6.42 18.61
CA PRO A 27 -8.19 -6.30 20.01
C PRO A 27 -9.13 -5.12 20.29
N LEU A 28 -9.06 -4.04 19.48
CA LEU A 28 -9.98 -2.92 19.58
C LEU A 28 -11.35 -3.31 19.00
N VAL A 29 -11.37 -3.96 17.84
CA VAL A 29 -12.58 -4.49 17.20
C VAL A 29 -13.29 -5.48 18.12
N ASP A 30 -12.56 -6.45 18.67
CA ASP A 30 -13.09 -7.50 19.57
C ASP A 30 -13.76 -6.94 20.83
N ARG A 31 -13.31 -5.80 21.29
CA ARG A 31 -13.88 -5.12 22.46
C ARG A 31 -15.23 -4.47 22.17
N HIS A 32 -15.46 -4.04 20.92
CA HIS A 32 -16.60 -3.21 20.55
C HIS A 32 -17.60 -3.92 19.64
N LEU A 33 -17.19 -4.97 18.93
CA LEU A 33 -18.05 -5.74 18.05
C LEU A 33 -18.19 -7.18 18.55
N ASN A 34 -19.45 -7.58 18.84
CA ASN A 34 -19.79 -8.94 19.27
C ASN A 34 -20.42 -9.80 18.17
N ASP A 35 -20.74 -9.19 17.03
CA ASP A 35 -21.31 -9.87 15.87
C ASP A 35 -20.21 -10.43 14.99
N ASP A 36 -20.23 -11.73 14.72
CA ASP A 36 -19.19 -12.42 13.97
C ASP A 36 -19.10 -11.96 12.52
N PHE A 37 -20.25 -11.68 11.88
CA PHE A 37 -20.24 -11.17 10.51
C PHE A 37 -19.60 -9.79 10.42
N LEU A 38 -19.93 -8.88 11.34
CA LEU A 38 -19.33 -7.53 11.36
C LEU A 38 -17.82 -7.59 11.64
N ARG A 39 -17.38 -8.52 12.47
CA ARG A 39 -15.94 -8.73 12.73
C ARG A 39 -15.22 -9.23 11.48
N HIS A 40 -15.76 -10.22 10.79
CA HIS A 40 -15.22 -10.70 9.52
C HIS A 40 -15.25 -9.61 8.45
N TRP A 41 -16.30 -8.78 8.41
CA TRP A 41 -16.38 -7.65 7.49
C TRP A 41 -15.30 -6.60 7.75
N VAL A 42 -15.03 -6.25 9.01
CA VAL A 42 -13.95 -5.35 9.37
C VAL A 42 -12.59 -5.95 9.04
N ASP A 43 -12.41 -7.26 9.26
CA ASP A 43 -11.19 -7.98 8.87
C ASP A 43 -10.94 -7.91 7.36
N LEU A 44 -11.99 -8.11 6.55
CA LEU A 44 -11.94 -7.92 5.09
C LEU A 44 -11.55 -6.48 4.73
N LEU A 45 -12.15 -5.47 5.35
CA LEU A 45 -11.81 -4.06 5.08
C LEU A 45 -10.35 -3.75 5.43
N CYS A 46 -9.85 -4.23 6.57
CA CYS A 46 -8.44 -4.11 6.93
C CYS A 46 -7.55 -4.75 5.87
N PHE A 47 -7.90 -5.96 5.43
CA PHE A 47 -7.16 -6.68 4.42
C PHE A 47 -7.15 -5.96 3.06
N LEU A 48 -8.28 -5.43 2.60
CA LEU A 48 -8.36 -4.67 1.33
C LEU A 48 -7.51 -3.40 1.35
N ILE A 49 -7.36 -2.76 2.52
CA ILE A 49 -6.65 -1.48 2.66
C ILE A 49 -5.15 -1.70 2.92
N SER A 50 -4.80 -2.68 3.76
CA SER A 50 -3.41 -2.86 4.25
C SER A 50 -2.72 -4.11 3.69
N GLY A 51 -3.44 -5.04 3.10
CA GLY A 51 -2.93 -6.37 2.74
C GLY A 51 -2.78 -7.33 3.93
N MET A 52 -3.25 -6.93 5.11
CA MET A 52 -3.10 -7.70 6.35
C MET A 52 -4.44 -7.84 7.08
N PRO A 53 -4.69 -8.98 7.76
CA PRO A 53 -5.84 -9.12 8.65
C PRO A 53 -5.84 -8.06 9.76
N MET A 54 -6.99 -7.80 10.37
CA MET A 54 -7.12 -6.80 11.45
C MET A 54 -6.21 -7.09 12.65
N GLY A 55 -5.85 -8.37 12.89
CA GLY A 55 -4.94 -8.79 13.95
C GLY A 55 -3.50 -8.32 13.76
N ASP A 56 -3.09 -8.09 12.52
CA ASP A 56 -1.74 -7.68 12.14
C ASP A 56 -1.67 -6.21 11.70
N THR A 57 -2.83 -5.57 11.53
CA THR A 57 -2.91 -4.18 11.06
C THR A 57 -2.79 -3.21 12.24
N ASN A 58 -2.06 -2.11 12.04
CA ASN A 58 -1.86 -1.10 13.09
C ASN A 58 -3.16 -0.32 13.40
N ALA A 59 -3.51 -0.26 14.68
CA ALA A 59 -4.74 0.39 15.14
C ALA A 59 -4.80 1.89 14.79
N ALA A 60 -3.70 2.64 14.87
CA ALA A 60 -3.68 4.06 14.52
C ALA A 60 -3.93 4.27 13.03
N ALA A 61 -3.35 3.42 12.17
CA ALA A 61 -3.56 3.50 10.73
C ALA A 61 -5.03 3.26 10.38
N MET A 62 -5.65 2.20 10.92
CA MET A 62 -7.07 1.91 10.68
C MET A 62 -8.01 2.95 11.25
N ALA A 63 -7.74 3.46 12.46
CA ALA A 63 -8.53 4.54 13.03
C ALA A 63 -8.48 5.83 12.18
N THR A 64 -7.34 6.14 11.58
CA THR A 64 -7.20 7.27 10.66
C THR A 64 -8.01 7.04 9.39
N LEU A 65 -7.81 5.91 8.72
CA LEU A 65 -8.47 5.57 7.47
C LEU A 65 -10.00 5.49 7.61
N PHE A 66 -10.49 4.79 8.64
CA PHE A 66 -11.93 4.73 8.89
C PHE A 66 -12.49 6.09 9.35
N GLY A 67 -11.68 6.88 10.09
CA GLY A 67 -12.08 8.24 10.46
C GLY A 67 -12.30 9.13 9.24
N GLU A 68 -11.42 9.05 8.25
CA GLU A 68 -11.55 9.81 7.00
C GLU A 68 -12.81 9.46 6.21
N TRP A 69 -13.30 8.21 6.29
CA TRP A 69 -14.55 7.81 5.61
C TRP A 69 -15.81 8.47 6.17
N PHE A 70 -15.75 9.00 7.39
CA PHE A 70 -16.86 9.71 8.03
C PHE A 70 -16.73 11.24 7.90
N GLU A 71 -15.68 11.73 7.25
CA GLU A 71 -15.56 13.17 6.98
C GLU A 71 -16.60 13.60 5.94
N PRO A 72 -17.17 14.81 6.07
CA PRO A 72 -18.04 15.36 5.04
C PRO A 72 -17.34 15.35 3.68
N GLU A 73 -18.05 14.97 2.64
CA GLU A 73 -17.55 14.90 1.26
C GLU A 73 -16.47 13.82 1.01
N ALA A 74 -16.23 12.91 1.96
CA ALA A 74 -15.33 11.79 1.74
C ALA A 74 -15.84 10.92 0.59
N CYS A 75 -14.99 10.66 -0.38
CA CYS A 75 -15.27 9.78 -1.52
C CYS A 75 -14.02 8.99 -1.89
N LEU A 76 -14.21 7.86 -2.55
CA LEU A 76 -13.14 7.11 -3.18
C LEU A 76 -13.13 7.49 -4.66
N ASP A 77 -12.20 8.38 -5.02
CA ASP A 77 -12.05 8.83 -6.40
C ASP A 77 -11.24 7.83 -7.23
N TYR A 78 -11.67 7.64 -8.46
CA TYR A 78 -10.90 6.90 -9.45
C TYR A 78 -10.22 7.90 -10.42
N PRO A 79 -8.88 7.95 -10.47
CA PRO A 79 -8.21 8.90 -11.33
C PRO A 79 -8.44 8.56 -12.80
N VAL A 80 -8.76 9.57 -13.63
CA VAL A 80 -8.88 9.39 -15.07
C VAL A 80 -7.55 8.87 -15.66
N GLY A 81 -7.62 7.80 -16.42
CA GLY A 81 -6.44 7.06 -16.89
C GLY A 81 -5.82 6.12 -15.85
N GLY A 82 -6.54 5.84 -14.75
CA GLY A 82 -6.10 4.93 -13.70
C GLY A 82 -4.83 5.40 -12.99
N SER A 83 -4.07 4.48 -12.42
CA SER A 83 -2.79 4.78 -11.74
C SER A 83 -1.75 5.42 -12.66
N ALA A 84 -1.79 5.16 -13.96
CA ALA A 84 -0.92 5.82 -14.94
C ALA A 84 -1.17 7.34 -14.99
N GLY A 85 -2.42 7.79 -14.84
CA GLY A 85 -2.77 9.21 -14.76
C GLY A 85 -2.06 9.91 -13.60
N VAL A 86 -2.02 9.28 -12.42
CA VAL A 86 -1.32 9.78 -11.22
C VAL A 86 0.19 9.85 -11.47
N VAL A 87 0.79 8.78 -12.01
CA VAL A 87 2.23 8.73 -12.32
C VAL A 87 2.60 9.83 -13.32
N ASN A 88 1.81 9.99 -14.40
CA ASN A 88 2.06 11.02 -15.40
C ASN A 88 1.98 12.45 -14.81
N ALA A 89 1.03 12.69 -13.90
CA ALA A 89 0.92 13.99 -13.24
C ALA A 89 2.15 14.28 -12.34
N LEU A 90 2.65 13.27 -11.62
CA LEU A 90 3.87 13.40 -10.83
C LEU A 90 5.11 13.64 -11.69
N VAL A 91 5.26 12.92 -12.81
CA VAL A 91 6.36 13.11 -13.77
C VAL A 91 6.33 14.51 -14.38
N GLN A 92 5.16 15.00 -14.78
CA GLN A 92 5.00 16.37 -15.27
C GLN A 92 5.34 17.40 -14.19
N GLY A 93 4.94 17.15 -12.95
CA GLY A 93 5.33 17.99 -11.80
C GLY A 93 6.84 18.05 -11.61
N LEU A 94 7.52 16.89 -11.61
CA LEU A 94 8.96 16.79 -11.54
C LEU A 94 9.64 17.63 -12.64
N GLN A 95 9.24 17.45 -13.90
CA GLN A 95 9.81 18.14 -15.05
C GLN A 95 9.58 19.66 -15.00
N ARG A 96 8.38 20.13 -14.58
CA ARG A 96 8.09 21.56 -14.39
C ARG A 96 9.02 22.23 -13.37
N HIS A 97 9.52 21.48 -12.41
CA HIS A 97 10.47 21.96 -11.40
C HIS A 97 11.93 21.67 -11.75
N GLY A 98 12.23 21.33 -13.03
CA GLY A 98 13.59 21.09 -13.50
C GLY A 98 14.16 19.72 -13.10
N GLY A 99 13.34 18.81 -12.58
CA GLY A 99 13.74 17.44 -12.28
C GLY A 99 13.83 16.57 -13.53
N GLU A 100 14.64 15.53 -13.47
CA GLU A 100 14.87 14.55 -14.53
C GLU A 100 14.34 13.18 -14.11
N LEU A 101 13.57 12.53 -14.98
CA LEU A 101 13.20 11.13 -14.84
C LEU A 101 14.11 10.28 -15.73
N ARG A 102 14.82 9.33 -15.13
CA ARG A 102 15.66 8.36 -15.84
C ARG A 102 15.12 6.95 -15.63
N THR A 103 14.65 6.33 -16.68
CA THR A 103 14.24 4.92 -16.69
C THR A 103 15.40 4.03 -17.14
N ALA A 104 15.31 2.72 -16.91
CA ALA A 104 16.37 1.75 -17.18
C ALA A 104 17.72 2.14 -16.52
N ALA A 105 17.66 2.89 -15.40
CA ALA A 105 18.81 3.37 -14.63
C ALA A 105 18.83 2.63 -13.28
N ARG A 106 19.26 1.36 -13.29
CA ARG A 106 19.31 0.55 -12.08
C ARG A 106 20.41 1.07 -11.15
N VAL A 107 20.02 1.43 -9.93
CA VAL A 107 20.97 1.74 -8.86
C VAL A 107 21.56 0.45 -8.31
N GLU A 108 22.87 0.37 -8.22
CA GLU A 108 23.62 -0.77 -7.70
C GLU A 108 24.08 -0.53 -6.27
N ARG A 109 24.37 0.73 -5.92
CA ARG A 109 24.88 1.10 -4.61
C ARG A 109 24.54 2.53 -4.24
N ILE A 110 24.29 2.77 -2.94
CA ILE A 110 24.26 4.12 -2.35
C ILE A 110 25.68 4.52 -1.96
N LEU A 111 26.12 5.67 -2.43
CA LEU A 111 27.43 6.22 -2.09
C LEU A 111 27.36 6.89 -0.73
N MET A 112 28.30 6.53 0.16
CA MET A 112 28.37 7.06 1.51
C MET A 112 29.65 7.84 1.75
N ASP A 113 29.56 8.94 2.52
CA ASP A 113 30.66 9.65 3.14
C ASP A 113 30.43 9.61 4.66
N GLY A 114 31.13 8.70 5.32
CA GLY A 114 30.82 8.34 6.70
C GLY A 114 29.39 7.83 6.84
N SER A 115 28.57 8.52 7.63
CA SER A 115 27.15 8.20 7.84
C SER A 115 26.18 8.93 6.90
N ARG A 116 26.70 9.71 5.94
CA ARG A 116 25.89 10.53 5.03
C ARG A 116 25.83 9.90 3.64
N ALA A 117 24.62 9.74 3.09
CA ALA A 117 24.46 9.42 1.68
C ALA A 117 24.80 10.64 0.81
N VAL A 118 25.66 10.45 -0.18
CA VAL A 118 26.18 11.53 -1.06
C VAL A 118 25.90 11.27 -2.54
N GLY A 119 25.17 10.23 -2.88
CA GLY A 119 24.81 9.89 -4.24
C GLY A 119 24.50 8.41 -4.42
N VAL A 120 24.46 7.99 -5.67
CA VAL A 120 24.24 6.61 -6.08
C VAL A 120 25.20 6.20 -7.20
N GLU A 121 25.48 4.90 -7.29
CA GLU A 121 26.17 4.28 -8.41
C GLU A 121 25.16 3.46 -9.20
N LEU A 122 25.13 3.64 -10.51
CA LEU A 122 24.31 2.86 -11.42
C LEU A 122 25.01 1.57 -11.86
N SER A 123 24.27 0.59 -12.32
CA SER A 123 24.80 -0.70 -12.81
C SER A 123 25.74 -0.58 -14.00
N ASN A 124 25.74 0.54 -14.72
CA ASN A 124 26.68 0.86 -15.80
C ASN A 124 27.97 1.53 -15.28
N GLY A 125 28.13 1.70 -13.96
CA GLY A 125 29.28 2.36 -13.34
C GLY A 125 29.19 3.89 -13.28
N GLU A 126 28.11 4.51 -13.72
CA GLU A 126 27.90 5.96 -13.62
C GLU A 126 27.67 6.35 -12.16
N LEU A 127 28.36 7.40 -11.71
CA LEU A 127 28.19 7.99 -10.38
C LEU A 127 27.31 9.24 -10.48
N ILE A 128 26.24 9.28 -9.70
CA ILE A 128 25.35 10.45 -9.59
C ILE A 128 25.47 10.99 -8.17
N HIS A 129 26.05 12.17 -8.02
CA HIS A 129 26.16 12.83 -6.72
C HIS A 129 24.91 13.63 -6.37
N ALA A 130 24.53 13.62 -5.11
CA ALA A 130 23.37 14.34 -4.59
C ALA A 130 23.57 14.72 -3.11
N ASP A 131 22.93 15.79 -2.69
CA ASP A 131 22.91 16.23 -1.29
C ASP A 131 22.06 15.31 -0.41
N GLN A 132 21.07 14.65 -1.00
CA GLN A 132 20.14 13.73 -0.34
C GLN A 132 19.80 12.58 -1.30
N VAL A 133 19.61 11.40 -0.73
CA VAL A 133 19.13 10.21 -1.44
C VAL A 133 17.86 9.73 -0.76
N VAL A 134 16.77 9.58 -1.53
CA VAL A 134 15.51 9.02 -1.07
C VAL A 134 15.29 7.70 -1.78
N SER A 135 15.19 6.61 -1.02
CA SER A 135 14.87 5.28 -1.55
C SER A 135 13.38 4.99 -1.36
N ASN A 136 12.70 4.61 -2.45
CA ASN A 136 11.35 4.06 -2.44
C ASN A 136 11.33 2.56 -2.75
N ALA A 137 12.49 1.89 -2.71
CA ALA A 137 12.55 0.44 -2.68
C ALA A 137 12.11 -0.09 -1.30
N ASP A 138 11.80 -1.39 -1.22
CA ASP A 138 11.54 -2.01 0.09
C ASP A 138 12.76 -1.90 1.01
N ILE A 139 12.54 -2.17 2.31
CA ILE A 139 13.59 -1.96 3.30
C ILE A 139 14.79 -2.88 3.07
N TRP A 140 14.57 -4.16 2.71
CA TRP A 140 15.64 -5.12 2.48
C TRP A 140 16.45 -4.76 1.23
N SER A 141 15.79 -4.40 0.13
CA SER A 141 16.45 -3.91 -1.09
C SER A 141 17.25 -2.64 -0.82
N THR A 142 16.71 -1.70 -0.05
CA THR A 142 17.42 -0.48 0.34
C THR A 142 18.66 -0.80 1.18
N LEU A 143 18.56 -1.70 2.15
CA LEU A 143 19.69 -2.13 2.97
C LEU A 143 20.79 -2.79 2.14
N ASN A 144 20.43 -3.60 1.14
CA ASN A 144 21.36 -4.24 0.21
C ASN A 144 22.12 -3.25 -0.68
N LEU A 145 21.57 -2.04 -0.91
CA LEU A 145 22.27 -0.98 -1.63
C LEU A 145 23.28 -0.20 -0.76
N MET A 146 23.25 -0.39 0.56
CA MET A 146 24.14 0.29 1.49
C MET A 146 25.41 -0.53 1.71
N PRO A 147 26.58 0.12 1.89
CA PRO A 147 27.82 -0.57 2.28
C PRO A 147 27.66 -1.30 3.63
N GLU A 148 28.24 -2.49 3.75
CA GLU A 148 28.14 -3.33 4.95
C GLU A 148 28.77 -2.69 6.21
N ASP A 149 29.79 -1.82 6.01
CA ASP A 149 30.51 -1.13 7.08
C ASP A 149 29.76 0.10 7.64
N VAL A 150 28.70 0.54 6.97
CA VAL A 150 27.82 1.60 7.45
C VAL A 150 26.76 1.02 8.40
N ALA A 151 27.20 0.28 9.41
CA ALA A 151 26.30 -0.33 10.39
C ALA A 151 25.73 0.70 11.35
N VAL A 152 24.53 1.18 11.08
CA VAL A 152 23.69 1.89 12.04
C VAL A 152 22.76 0.87 12.74
N GLY A 153 22.56 1.03 14.03
CA GLY A 153 21.76 0.06 14.83
C GLY A 153 20.39 -0.24 14.24
N TRP A 154 19.71 0.76 13.64
CA TRP A 154 18.41 0.58 13.02
C TRP A 154 18.41 -0.35 11.78
N GLN A 155 19.54 -0.52 11.09
CA GLN A 155 19.64 -1.44 9.95
C GLN A 155 19.42 -2.89 10.38
N ARG A 156 20.01 -3.30 11.49
CA ARG A 156 19.81 -4.65 12.04
C ARG A 156 18.37 -4.89 12.44
N ASP A 157 17.78 -3.92 13.15
CA ASP A 157 16.39 -4.00 13.58
C ASP A 157 15.42 -4.08 12.39
N ARG A 158 15.74 -3.42 11.28
CA ARG A 158 14.93 -3.42 10.07
C ARG A 158 15.15 -4.64 9.18
N ALA A 159 16.34 -5.21 9.16
CA ALA A 159 16.61 -6.45 8.45
C ALA A 159 15.76 -7.63 8.98
N GLU A 160 15.41 -7.59 10.25
CA GLU A 160 14.53 -8.57 10.91
C GLU A 160 13.03 -8.29 10.74
N THR A 161 12.65 -7.22 10.03
CA THR A 161 11.23 -6.92 9.76
C THR A 161 10.61 -8.08 8.98
N PRO A 162 9.51 -8.69 9.46
CA PRO A 162 8.87 -9.78 8.75
C PRO A 162 8.24 -9.28 7.44
N ALA A 163 8.40 -10.06 6.38
CA ALA A 163 7.72 -9.81 5.12
C ALA A 163 6.24 -10.21 5.23
N CYS A 164 5.35 -9.40 4.65
CA CYS A 164 3.96 -9.81 4.46
C CYS A 164 3.84 -10.71 3.23
N HIS A 165 2.73 -11.45 3.15
CA HIS A 165 2.38 -12.19 1.96
C HIS A 165 2.15 -11.25 0.77
N GLY A 166 2.42 -11.75 -0.42
CA GLY A 166 2.11 -11.04 -1.67
C GLY A 166 0.68 -11.31 -2.13
N PHE A 167 0.42 -10.93 -3.38
CA PHE A 167 -0.85 -11.19 -4.06
C PHE A 167 -0.57 -11.80 -5.43
N LEU A 168 -1.38 -12.76 -5.82
CA LEU A 168 -1.47 -13.22 -7.19
C LEU A 168 -2.44 -12.31 -7.94
N HIS A 169 -2.00 -11.71 -9.04
CA HIS A 169 -2.80 -10.82 -9.86
C HIS A 169 -3.12 -11.46 -11.21
N LEU A 170 -4.36 -11.27 -11.68
CA LEU A 170 -4.83 -11.67 -12.99
C LEU A 170 -5.44 -10.44 -13.68
N HIS A 171 -4.99 -10.13 -14.88
CA HIS A 171 -5.56 -9.09 -15.72
C HIS A 171 -6.17 -9.73 -16.97
N LEU A 172 -7.44 -9.43 -17.24
CA LEU A 172 -8.19 -9.96 -18.38
C LEU A 172 -8.83 -8.82 -19.17
N GLY A 173 -8.80 -8.95 -20.52
CA GLY A 173 -9.69 -8.21 -21.39
C GLY A 173 -10.77 -9.16 -21.90
N PHE A 174 -12.03 -8.71 -21.99
CA PHE A 174 -13.13 -9.55 -22.44
C PHE A 174 -14.22 -8.73 -23.16
N ASP A 175 -15.07 -9.39 -23.94
CA ASP A 175 -16.19 -8.78 -24.64
C ASP A 175 -17.24 -8.28 -23.64
N ALA A 176 -17.71 -7.04 -23.81
CA ALA A 176 -18.66 -6.40 -22.89
C ALA A 176 -20.11 -6.85 -23.12
N SER A 177 -20.39 -7.63 -24.15
CA SER A 177 -21.76 -8.05 -24.49
C SER A 177 -22.40 -8.85 -23.36
N GLY A 178 -23.53 -8.36 -22.86
CA GLY A 178 -24.26 -8.99 -21.77
C GLY A 178 -23.75 -8.66 -20.37
N TRP A 179 -22.83 -7.69 -20.23
CA TRP A 179 -22.27 -7.22 -18.96
C TRP A 179 -22.61 -5.75 -18.67
N ASP A 180 -23.84 -5.32 -19.05
CA ASP A 180 -24.26 -3.91 -18.90
C ASP A 180 -24.31 -3.44 -17.44
N ASP A 181 -24.50 -4.34 -16.48
CA ASP A 181 -24.58 -4.07 -15.04
C ASP A 181 -23.36 -4.63 -14.27
N LEU A 182 -22.18 -4.67 -14.90
CA LEU A 182 -20.98 -5.17 -14.26
C LEU A 182 -20.61 -4.32 -13.02
N PRO A 183 -20.52 -4.91 -11.81
CA PRO A 183 -20.10 -4.17 -10.63
C PRO A 183 -18.63 -3.76 -10.71
N ILE A 184 -18.33 -2.55 -10.20
CA ILE A 184 -16.95 -2.03 -10.18
C ILE A 184 -16.03 -2.93 -9.35
N HIS A 185 -16.51 -3.34 -8.18
CA HIS A 185 -15.80 -4.22 -7.26
C HIS A 185 -16.69 -5.37 -6.82
N THR A 186 -16.11 -6.54 -6.77
CA THR A 186 -16.74 -7.75 -6.21
C THR A 186 -15.71 -8.46 -5.35
N VAL A 187 -16.12 -8.87 -4.16
CA VAL A 187 -15.30 -9.74 -3.30
C VAL A 187 -16.04 -11.04 -3.09
N TRP A 188 -15.38 -12.14 -3.35
CA TRP A 188 -15.87 -13.47 -3.05
C TRP A 188 -15.01 -14.10 -1.96
N VAL A 189 -15.65 -14.62 -0.91
CA VAL A 189 -15.00 -15.33 0.19
C VAL A 189 -15.63 -16.71 0.26
N ASP A 190 -14.80 -17.76 0.21
CA ASP A 190 -15.24 -19.14 0.22
C ASP A 190 -15.77 -19.56 1.60
N ASP A 191 -14.97 -19.30 2.63
CA ASP A 191 -15.32 -19.61 4.01
C ASP A 191 -14.83 -18.52 4.96
N TRP A 192 -15.77 -17.77 5.52
CA TRP A 192 -15.47 -16.70 6.48
C TRP A 192 -14.79 -17.17 7.75
N GLN A 193 -14.99 -18.45 8.15
CA GLN A 193 -14.38 -19.01 9.36
C GLN A 193 -12.89 -19.31 9.21
N ARG A 194 -12.42 -19.47 7.97
CA ARG A 194 -11.00 -19.68 7.68
C ARG A 194 -10.15 -18.42 7.79
N GLY A 195 -10.80 -17.26 7.83
CA GLY A 195 -10.14 -15.96 7.80
C GLY A 195 -9.80 -15.49 6.40
N ILE A 196 -9.78 -14.17 6.22
CA ILE A 196 -9.67 -13.53 4.90
C ILE A 196 -8.34 -13.82 4.19
N ALA A 197 -7.26 -13.96 4.94
CA ALA A 197 -5.92 -14.23 4.40
C ALA A 197 -5.61 -15.72 4.25
N ALA A 198 -6.58 -16.61 4.50
CA ALA A 198 -6.36 -18.04 4.34
C ALA A 198 -6.14 -18.40 2.87
N GLU A 199 -5.33 -19.44 2.64
CA GLU A 199 -4.99 -19.93 1.31
C GLU A 199 -6.25 -20.20 0.48
N ARG A 200 -6.32 -19.64 -0.74
CA ARG A 200 -7.42 -19.81 -1.72
C ARG A 200 -8.80 -19.48 -1.15
N ASN A 201 -8.90 -18.54 -0.23
CA ASN A 201 -10.15 -18.26 0.48
C ASN A 201 -10.87 -17.00 0.00
N ALA A 202 -10.16 -16.05 -0.59
CA ALA A 202 -10.76 -14.81 -1.06
C ALA A 202 -10.26 -14.44 -2.45
N VAL A 203 -11.18 -13.88 -3.26
CA VAL A 203 -10.87 -13.28 -4.56
C VAL A 203 -11.50 -11.90 -4.61
N VAL A 204 -10.71 -10.91 -4.98
CA VAL A 204 -11.17 -9.55 -5.22
C VAL A 204 -11.13 -9.28 -6.71
N LEU A 205 -12.23 -8.82 -7.27
CA LEU A 205 -12.37 -8.48 -8.67
C LEU A 205 -12.68 -6.99 -8.80
N SER A 206 -12.03 -6.35 -9.76
CA SER A 206 -12.25 -4.94 -10.07
C SER A 206 -12.38 -4.76 -11.58
N ALA A 207 -13.40 -4.04 -12.02
CA ALA A 207 -13.64 -3.73 -13.44
C ALA A 207 -13.50 -2.21 -13.66
N PRO A 208 -12.26 -1.69 -13.76
CA PRO A 208 -12.03 -0.23 -13.83
C PRO A 208 -12.63 0.42 -15.09
N SER A 209 -12.81 -0.33 -16.16
CA SER A 209 -13.48 0.15 -17.39
C SER A 209 -14.95 0.54 -17.20
N VAL A 210 -15.57 0.16 -16.09
CA VAL A 210 -16.92 0.64 -15.71
C VAL A 210 -16.88 2.12 -15.33
N LEU A 211 -15.78 2.56 -14.67
CA LEU A 211 -15.59 3.97 -14.27
C LEU A 211 -14.94 4.79 -15.37
N ASP A 212 -13.97 4.22 -16.07
CA ASP A 212 -13.24 4.86 -17.16
C ASP A 212 -13.25 3.96 -18.39
N PRO A 213 -14.23 4.13 -19.31
CA PRO A 213 -14.32 3.33 -20.54
C PRO A 213 -13.07 3.39 -21.42
N ALA A 214 -12.21 4.42 -21.27
CA ALA A 214 -10.96 4.52 -22.02
C ALA A 214 -9.90 3.49 -21.58
N MET A 215 -10.13 2.79 -20.48
CA MET A 215 -9.27 1.70 -20.00
C MET A 215 -9.38 0.41 -20.83
N ALA A 216 -10.40 0.32 -21.72
CA ALA A 216 -10.59 -0.83 -22.61
C ALA A 216 -10.87 -0.35 -24.04
N PRO A 217 -10.61 -1.19 -25.07
CA PRO A 217 -11.09 -0.92 -26.41
C PRO A 217 -12.62 -0.84 -26.47
N PRO A 218 -13.22 -0.12 -27.43
CA PRO A 218 -14.67 -0.04 -27.56
C PRO A 218 -15.32 -1.44 -27.62
N GLY A 219 -16.38 -1.65 -26.85
CA GLY A 219 -17.10 -2.92 -26.76
C GLY A 219 -16.41 -4.00 -25.91
N GLN A 220 -15.39 -3.61 -25.13
CA GLN A 220 -14.68 -4.51 -24.23
C GLN A 220 -14.66 -3.97 -22.80
N HIS A 221 -14.42 -4.87 -21.86
CA HIS A 221 -14.09 -4.55 -20.47
C HIS A 221 -12.72 -5.11 -20.09
N VAL A 222 -12.12 -4.50 -19.08
CA VAL A 222 -10.95 -5.06 -18.38
C VAL A 222 -11.35 -5.47 -16.97
N LEU A 223 -10.82 -6.61 -16.55
CA LEU A 223 -10.97 -7.14 -15.20
C LEU A 223 -9.60 -7.31 -14.57
N HIS A 224 -9.45 -6.81 -13.37
CA HIS A 224 -8.31 -7.08 -12.50
C HIS A 224 -8.79 -7.94 -11.34
N GLY A 225 -8.34 -9.20 -11.31
CA GLY A 225 -8.57 -10.12 -10.20
C GLY A 225 -7.32 -10.27 -9.35
N TYR A 226 -7.46 -10.39 -8.04
CA TYR A 226 -6.35 -10.73 -7.17
C TYR A 226 -6.81 -11.55 -5.97
N THR A 227 -5.88 -12.39 -5.46
CA THR A 227 -6.05 -13.24 -4.30
C THR A 227 -4.80 -13.18 -3.44
N PRO A 228 -4.90 -13.36 -2.11
CA PRO A 228 -3.72 -13.51 -1.26
C PRO A 228 -2.85 -14.68 -1.73
N ALA A 229 -1.54 -14.45 -1.86
CA ALA A 229 -0.54 -15.49 -2.10
C ALA A 229 0.01 -15.93 -0.74
N SER A 230 -0.82 -16.62 0.04
CA SER A 230 -0.50 -17.04 1.41
C SER A 230 0.06 -18.47 1.48
N GLU A 231 0.22 -19.13 0.34
CA GLU A 231 0.87 -20.42 0.24
C GLU A 231 2.36 -20.32 0.62
N PRO A 232 2.95 -21.42 1.11
CA PRO A 232 4.38 -21.48 1.41
C PRO A 232 5.24 -21.10 0.20
N TRP A 233 6.30 -20.32 0.42
CA TRP A 233 7.23 -19.89 -0.64
C TRP A 233 7.82 -21.05 -1.45
N SER A 234 7.88 -22.26 -0.86
CA SER A 234 8.35 -23.47 -1.56
C SER A 234 7.43 -23.93 -2.70
N LEU A 235 6.24 -23.37 -2.84
CA LEU A 235 5.28 -23.68 -3.90
C LEU A 235 5.35 -22.69 -5.08
N TRP A 236 6.13 -21.62 -4.93
CA TRP A 236 6.37 -20.58 -5.93
C TRP A 236 7.80 -20.69 -6.47
#